data_fc9d0d1f072f9b3d06ace1e125bd72c2
#
_entry.id   fc9d0d1f072f9b3d06ace1e125bd72c2
#
_cell.length_a   1.000
_cell.length_b   1.000
_cell.length_c   1.000
_cell.angle_alpha   90.00
_cell.angle_beta   90.00
_cell.angle_gamma   90.00
#
_symmetry.space_group_name_H-M   'P 1'
#
loop_
_entity.id
_entity.type
_entity.pdbx_description
1 polymer ?
#
loop_
_entity_poly.entity_id
_entity_poly.type
_entity_poly.pdbx_seq_one_letter_code
_entity_poly.pdbx_strand_id
1 'polypeptide(L)'
;MNVTRKDVDALNTVITVDINQEDLAPKVEQVLNDYRKRADIPGFRKGNVPMGVIKKQYGKAVMVDEVNKVLQSSLNDFLSEEKISILGNPLPVPVENIDWDAPAFSFDFELGLTPDVKVKLPNRKAVTRYEIQADEKFVN
;
A
#
# COMPACT_ATOMS: atom_id res chain seq x y z
N MET A 1 7.44 -12.97 8.73
CA MET A 1 6.62 -11.75 8.60
C MET A 1 5.67 -11.66 9.76
N ASN A 2 5.50 -10.48 10.35
CA ASN A 2 4.54 -10.23 11.42
C ASN A 2 3.82 -8.90 11.13
N VAL A 3 2.50 -8.86 11.36
CA VAL A 3 1.69 -7.65 11.19
C VAL A 3 1.02 -7.36 12.51
N THR A 4 1.26 -6.17 13.05
CA THR A 4 0.69 -5.74 14.33
C THR A 4 -0.15 -4.50 14.12
N ARG A 5 -1.30 -4.46 14.81
CA ARG A 5 -2.24 -3.34 14.78
C ARG A 5 -2.17 -2.57 16.10
N LYS A 6 -2.14 -1.24 16.01
CA LYS A 6 -2.21 -0.34 17.14
C LYS A 6 -3.28 0.71 16.88
N ASP A 7 -4.39 0.62 17.59
CA ASP A 7 -5.45 1.63 17.48
C ASP A 7 -5.02 2.90 18.22
N VAL A 8 -5.04 4.02 17.50
CA VAL A 8 -4.72 5.35 18.04
C VAL A 8 -5.99 5.99 18.61
N ASP A 9 -7.07 5.94 17.84
CA ASP A 9 -8.40 6.39 18.24
C ASP A 9 -9.49 5.58 17.51
N ALA A 10 -10.76 5.98 17.67
CA ALA A 10 -11.91 5.27 17.09
C ALA A 10 -11.91 5.24 15.54
N LEU A 11 -11.19 6.13 14.88
CA LEU A 11 -11.17 6.30 13.43
C LEU A 11 -9.78 6.15 12.82
N ASN A 12 -8.73 6.12 13.63
CA ASN A 12 -7.35 6.03 13.17
C ASN A 12 -6.63 4.86 13.82
N THR A 13 -5.98 4.07 12.99
CA THR A 13 -5.14 2.95 13.42
C THR A 13 -3.81 2.96 12.69
N VAL A 14 -2.78 2.47 13.35
CA VAL A 14 -1.46 2.27 12.77
C VAL A 14 -1.22 0.77 12.65
N ILE A 15 -0.82 0.35 11.47
CA ILE A 15 -0.41 -1.03 11.22
C ILE A 15 1.10 -1.05 11.01
N THR A 16 1.79 -1.80 11.84
CA THR A 16 3.23 -2.06 11.71
C THR A 16 3.42 -3.40 11.03
N VAL A 17 4.17 -3.41 9.93
CA VAL A 17 4.53 -4.61 9.17
C VAL A 17 6.03 -4.88 9.36
N ASP A 18 6.35 -5.99 10.00
CA ASP A 18 7.72 -6.46 10.20
C ASP A 18 8.07 -7.50 9.13
N ILE A 19 9.13 -7.23 8.39
CA ILE A 19 9.64 -8.10 7.32
C ILE A 19 11.05 -8.54 7.67
N ASN A 20 11.30 -9.84 7.65
CA ASN A 20 12.63 -10.39 7.81
C ASN A 20 13.35 -10.46 6.46
N GLN A 21 14.65 -10.15 6.46
CA GLN A 21 15.47 -10.23 5.26
C GLN A 21 15.50 -11.64 4.64
N GLU A 22 15.40 -12.67 5.48
CA GLU A 22 15.35 -14.07 5.04
C GLU A 22 14.14 -14.37 4.13
N ASP A 23 13.00 -13.73 4.38
CA ASP A 23 11.79 -13.89 3.57
C ASP A 23 11.89 -13.18 2.21
N LEU A 24 12.70 -12.13 2.13
CA LEU A 24 12.92 -11.35 0.90
C LEU A 24 14.02 -11.94 0.02
N ALA A 25 15.06 -12.51 0.63
CA ALA A 25 16.25 -12.98 -0.08
C ALA A 25 15.94 -13.88 -1.30
N PRO A 26 15.09 -14.91 -1.22
CA PRO A 26 14.79 -15.78 -2.36
C PRO A 26 14.03 -15.03 -3.48
N LYS A 27 13.14 -14.10 -3.13
CA LYS A 27 12.38 -13.31 -4.10
C LYS A 27 13.29 -12.33 -4.84
N VAL A 28 14.14 -11.61 -4.10
CA VAL A 28 15.12 -10.69 -4.66
C VAL A 28 16.11 -11.43 -5.58
N GLU A 29 16.58 -12.61 -5.18
CA GLU A 29 17.48 -13.39 -5.99
C GLU A 29 16.83 -13.87 -7.30
N GLN A 30 15.59 -14.31 -7.25
CA GLN A 30 14.81 -14.69 -8.43
C GLN A 30 14.68 -13.51 -9.42
N VAL A 31 14.29 -12.35 -8.92
CA VAL A 31 14.16 -11.15 -9.76
C VAL A 31 15.50 -10.72 -10.35
N LEU A 32 16.58 -10.74 -9.55
CA LEU A 32 17.92 -10.43 -10.05
C LEU A 32 18.39 -11.43 -11.12
N ASN A 33 18.03 -12.72 -11.01
CA ASN A 33 18.32 -13.71 -12.05
C ASN A 33 17.56 -13.41 -13.35
N ASP A 34 16.31 -12.95 -13.27
CA ASP A 34 15.56 -12.56 -14.46
C ASP A 34 16.10 -11.26 -15.08
N TYR A 35 16.51 -10.29 -14.26
CA TYR A 35 17.25 -9.13 -14.75
C TYR A 35 18.54 -9.53 -15.47
N ARG A 36 19.32 -10.46 -14.90
CA ARG A 36 20.55 -10.97 -15.53
C ARG A 36 20.33 -11.49 -16.95
N LYS A 37 19.23 -12.22 -17.18
CA LYS A 37 18.89 -12.77 -18.51
C LYS A 37 18.60 -11.69 -19.54
N ARG A 38 18.06 -10.53 -19.10
CA ARG A 38 17.60 -9.44 -19.95
C ARG A 38 18.60 -8.29 -20.04
N ALA A 39 19.47 -8.15 -19.04
CA ALA A 39 20.38 -7.03 -18.92
C ALA A 39 21.34 -6.98 -20.12
N ASP A 40 21.49 -5.79 -20.66
CA ASP A 40 22.47 -5.43 -21.69
C ASP A 40 23.45 -4.44 -21.04
N ILE A 41 24.62 -4.96 -20.65
CA ILE A 41 25.63 -4.16 -19.97
C ILE A 41 26.87 -4.11 -20.86
N PRO A 42 27.40 -2.92 -21.16
CA PRO A 42 28.60 -2.75 -21.95
C PRO A 42 29.77 -3.60 -21.42
N GLY A 43 30.40 -4.37 -22.29
CA GLY A 43 31.51 -5.27 -21.94
C GLY A 43 31.09 -6.71 -21.59
N PHE A 44 29.80 -7.01 -21.52
CA PHE A 44 29.31 -8.37 -21.27
C PHE A 44 28.30 -8.80 -22.36
N ARG A 45 28.37 -10.08 -22.72
CA ARG A 45 27.34 -10.65 -23.61
C ARG A 45 26.02 -10.75 -22.88
N LYS A 46 24.92 -10.36 -23.53
CA LYS A 46 23.55 -10.44 -23.01
C LYS A 46 23.25 -11.84 -22.41
N GLY A 47 22.77 -11.86 -21.17
CA GLY A 47 22.49 -13.10 -20.43
C GLY A 47 23.71 -13.72 -19.68
N ASN A 48 24.94 -13.28 -19.97
CA ASN A 48 26.16 -13.80 -19.34
C ASN A 48 26.84 -12.80 -18.38
N VAL A 49 26.08 -11.85 -17.88
CA VAL A 49 26.57 -10.87 -16.90
C VAL A 49 26.78 -11.56 -15.55
N PRO A 50 27.96 -11.37 -14.88
CA PRO A 50 28.17 -11.90 -13.54
C PRO A 50 27.14 -11.36 -12.53
N MET A 51 26.62 -12.22 -11.65
CA MET A 51 25.61 -11.85 -10.66
C MET A 51 26.08 -10.70 -9.75
N GLY A 52 27.37 -10.64 -9.41
CA GLY A 52 27.93 -9.55 -8.61
C GLY A 52 27.76 -8.17 -9.24
N VAL A 53 27.86 -8.07 -10.58
CA VAL A 53 27.63 -6.81 -11.30
C VAL A 53 26.16 -6.43 -11.27
N ILE A 54 25.26 -7.39 -11.48
CA ILE A 54 23.81 -7.19 -11.40
C ILE A 54 23.41 -6.75 -10.00
N LYS A 55 23.87 -7.44 -8.94
CA LYS A 55 23.60 -7.06 -7.54
C LYS A 55 24.08 -5.65 -7.23
N LYS A 56 25.27 -5.27 -7.69
CA LYS A 56 25.82 -3.93 -7.45
C LYS A 56 25.01 -2.84 -8.13
N GLN A 57 24.53 -3.10 -9.34
CA GLN A 57 23.84 -2.10 -10.15
C GLN A 57 22.36 -1.99 -9.88
N TYR A 58 21.68 -3.14 -9.67
CA TYR A 58 20.22 -3.22 -9.55
C TYR A 58 19.75 -3.73 -8.17
N GLY A 59 20.65 -4.25 -7.33
CA GLY A 59 20.28 -4.90 -6.08
C GLY A 59 19.45 -4.05 -5.14
N LYS A 60 19.84 -2.78 -4.93
CA LYS A 60 19.08 -1.86 -4.08
C LYS A 60 17.69 -1.55 -4.64
N ALA A 61 17.59 -1.26 -5.94
CA ALA A 61 16.32 -0.97 -6.58
C ALA A 61 15.36 -2.16 -6.53
N VAL A 62 15.86 -3.36 -6.85
CA VAL A 62 15.07 -4.60 -6.78
C VAL A 62 14.64 -4.91 -5.35
N MET A 63 15.49 -4.66 -4.35
CA MET A 63 15.13 -4.85 -2.94
C MET A 63 13.99 -3.92 -2.54
N VAL A 64 14.07 -2.64 -2.87
CA VAL A 64 13.00 -1.66 -2.60
C VAL A 64 11.68 -2.07 -3.27
N ASP A 65 11.74 -2.48 -4.52
CA ASP A 65 10.56 -2.92 -5.27
C ASP A 65 9.91 -4.16 -4.65
N GLU A 66 10.73 -5.16 -4.24
CA GLU A 66 10.20 -6.38 -3.62
C GLU A 66 9.67 -6.12 -2.20
N VAL A 67 10.32 -5.25 -1.42
CA VAL A 67 9.80 -4.80 -0.12
C VAL A 67 8.42 -4.14 -0.31
N ASN A 68 8.29 -3.22 -1.25
CA ASN A 68 7.00 -2.54 -1.51
C ASN A 68 5.90 -3.52 -1.94
N LYS A 69 6.19 -4.51 -2.79
CA LYS A 69 5.23 -5.54 -3.18
C LYS A 69 4.79 -6.39 -1.99
N VAL A 70 5.75 -6.79 -1.18
CA VAL A 70 5.47 -7.59 0.01
C VAL A 70 4.64 -6.81 1.02
N LEU A 71 4.98 -5.55 1.27
CA LEU A 71 4.20 -4.65 2.14
C LEU A 71 2.76 -4.51 1.67
N GLN A 72 2.55 -4.22 0.39
CA GLN A 72 1.21 -4.09 -0.17
C GLN A 72 0.40 -5.39 -0.07
N SER A 73 1.03 -6.54 -0.37
CA SER A 73 0.36 -7.84 -0.25
C SER A 73 -0.02 -8.12 1.19
N SER A 74 0.93 -8.03 2.13
CA SER A 74 0.70 -8.31 3.54
C SER A 74 -0.37 -7.39 4.15
N LEU A 75 -0.37 -6.12 3.76
CA LEU A 75 -1.37 -5.17 4.23
C LEU A 75 -2.77 -5.50 3.69
N ASN A 76 -2.89 -5.83 2.40
CA ASN A 76 -4.15 -6.22 1.80
C ASN A 76 -4.69 -7.54 2.39
N ASP A 77 -3.82 -8.52 2.61
CA ASP A 77 -4.17 -9.79 3.22
C ASP A 77 -4.69 -9.58 4.64
N PHE A 78 -3.97 -8.77 5.46
CA PHE A 78 -4.38 -8.43 6.81
C PHE A 78 -5.72 -7.69 6.85
N LEU A 79 -5.93 -6.68 5.99
CA LEU A 79 -7.21 -5.94 5.92
C LEU A 79 -8.38 -6.84 5.53
N SER A 80 -8.12 -7.84 4.66
CA SER A 80 -9.13 -8.80 4.22
C SER A 80 -9.48 -9.81 5.30
N GLU A 81 -8.47 -10.31 6.03
CA GLU A 81 -8.64 -11.26 7.13
C GLU A 81 -9.41 -10.65 8.32
N GLU A 82 -9.01 -9.44 8.72
CA GLU A 82 -9.64 -8.70 9.82
C GLU A 82 -10.96 -8.02 9.40
N LYS A 83 -11.33 -8.09 8.11
CA LYS A 83 -12.52 -7.43 7.56
C LYS A 83 -12.60 -5.94 7.91
N ILE A 84 -11.46 -5.28 7.93
CA ILE A 84 -11.36 -3.85 8.25
C ILE A 84 -11.75 -3.03 7.03
N SER A 85 -12.79 -2.21 7.19
CA SER A 85 -13.16 -1.24 6.17
C SER A 85 -12.36 0.05 6.36
N ILE A 86 -11.44 0.32 5.43
CA ILE A 86 -10.61 1.53 5.45
C ILE A 86 -11.22 2.64 4.59
N LEU A 87 -10.98 3.87 4.99
CA LEU A 87 -11.37 5.08 4.27
C LEU A 87 -10.14 5.61 3.50
N GLY A 88 -10.09 5.33 2.21
CA GLY A 88 -8.94 5.72 1.37
C GLY A 88 -7.81 4.70 1.36
N ASN A 89 -6.62 5.15 0.98
CA ASN A 89 -5.43 4.32 0.91
C ASN A 89 -4.59 4.43 2.19
N PRO A 90 -3.92 3.35 2.61
CA PRO A 90 -2.93 3.40 3.69
C PRO A 90 -1.84 4.42 3.40
N LEU A 91 -1.50 5.24 4.39
CA LEU A 91 -0.44 6.23 4.28
C LEU A 91 0.83 5.69 4.94
N PRO A 92 1.91 5.48 4.18
CA PRO A 92 3.17 5.06 4.77
C PRO A 92 3.76 6.19 5.61
N VAL A 93 4.18 5.88 6.82
CA VAL A 93 4.94 6.82 7.65
C VAL A 93 6.37 6.87 7.11
N PRO A 94 6.89 8.06 6.75
CA PRO A 94 8.23 8.16 6.19
C PRO A 94 9.28 7.75 7.23
N VAL A 95 10.12 6.79 6.86
CA VAL A 95 11.28 6.38 7.66
C VAL A 95 12.52 7.10 7.09
N GLU A 96 13.12 7.99 7.86
CA GLU A 96 14.24 8.84 7.39
C GLU A 96 15.51 8.05 7.04
N ASN A 97 15.78 6.96 7.73
CA ASN A 97 16.98 6.15 7.49
C ASN A 97 16.66 4.66 7.57
N ILE A 98 16.52 4.02 6.41
CA ILE A 98 16.36 2.57 6.32
C ILE A 98 17.73 1.96 6.13
N ASP A 99 18.17 1.18 7.11
CA ASP A 99 19.36 0.35 6.97
C ASP A 99 19.01 -0.94 6.22
N TRP A 100 19.29 -0.97 4.92
CA TRP A 100 18.98 -2.09 4.03
C TRP A 100 19.81 -3.35 4.31
N ASP A 101 20.82 -3.25 5.14
CA ASP A 101 21.67 -4.38 5.57
C ASP A 101 21.18 -4.96 6.92
N ALA A 102 20.14 -4.37 7.52
CA ALA A 102 19.54 -4.87 8.76
C ALA A 102 18.82 -6.21 8.55
N PRO A 103 18.79 -7.10 9.55
CA PRO A 103 18.14 -8.40 9.46
C PRO A 103 16.61 -8.34 9.39
N ALA A 104 16.01 -7.24 9.80
CA ALA A 104 14.58 -7.01 9.77
C ALA A 104 14.26 -5.54 9.51
N PHE A 105 13.14 -5.30 8.86
CA PHE A 105 12.59 -3.98 8.55
C PHE A 105 11.20 -3.85 9.13
N SER A 106 10.91 -2.72 9.77
CA SER A 106 9.58 -2.38 10.27
C SER A 106 9.06 -1.15 9.54
N PHE A 107 7.84 -1.25 9.04
CA PHE A 107 7.17 -0.16 8.33
C PHE A 107 5.81 0.11 8.96
N ASP A 108 5.56 1.38 9.26
CA ASP A 108 4.29 1.82 9.84
C ASP A 108 3.40 2.43 8.75
N PHE A 109 2.12 2.08 8.82
CA PHE A 109 1.08 2.61 7.93
C PHE A 109 -0.05 3.20 8.77
N GLU A 110 -0.38 4.45 8.51
CA GLU A 110 -1.55 5.10 9.08
C GLU A 110 -2.78 4.81 8.22
N LEU A 111 -3.86 4.40 8.86
CA LEU A 111 -5.13 4.09 8.21
C LEU A 111 -6.29 4.82 8.89
N GLY A 112 -7.17 5.37 8.05
CA GLY A 112 -8.48 5.82 8.49
C GLY A 112 -9.49 4.68 8.44
N LEU A 113 -10.22 4.47 9.53
CA LEU A 113 -11.28 3.47 9.61
C LEU A 113 -12.61 4.07 9.19
N THR A 114 -13.45 3.27 8.54
CA THR A 114 -14.82 3.68 8.20
C THR A 114 -15.67 3.67 9.47
N PRO A 115 -16.29 4.81 9.85
CA PRO A 115 -17.17 4.87 11.00
C PRO A 115 -18.45 4.05 10.77
N ASP A 116 -18.96 3.42 11.84
CA ASP A 116 -20.29 2.78 11.81
C ASP A 116 -21.39 3.84 11.92
N VAL A 117 -21.92 4.25 10.77
CA VAL A 117 -22.93 5.31 10.67
C VAL A 117 -24.33 4.70 10.73
N LYS A 118 -25.02 4.89 11.84
CA LYS A 118 -26.44 4.55 11.98
C LYS A 118 -27.32 5.72 11.51
N VAL A 119 -27.78 5.66 10.27
CA VAL A 119 -28.69 6.65 9.71
C VAL A 119 -30.11 6.42 10.26
N LYS A 120 -30.62 7.39 11.03
CA LYS A 120 -32.03 7.46 11.40
C LYS A 120 -32.78 8.29 10.35
N LEU A 121 -33.49 7.62 9.46
CA LEU A 121 -34.38 8.32 8.55
C LEU A 121 -35.56 8.92 9.34
N PRO A 122 -35.92 10.18 9.10
CA PRO A 122 -37.09 10.79 9.74
C PRO A 122 -38.34 10.09 9.25
N ASN A 123 -38.93 9.27 10.11
CA ASN A 123 -40.23 8.65 9.84
C ASN A 123 -41.29 9.75 9.76
N ARG A 124 -41.94 9.86 8.60
CA ARG A 124 -43.16 10.65 8.37
C ARG A 124 -43.08 12.19 8.40
N LYS A 125 -41.90 12.81 8.31
CA LYS A 125 -41.89 14.24 7.97
C LYS A 125 -41.94 14.35 6.45
N ALA A 126 -43.10 14.88 5.94
CA ALA A 126 -43.22 15.24 4.55
C ALA A 126 -42.14 16.27 4.22
N VAL A 127 -41.28 15.95 3.26
CA VAL A 127 -40.33 16.92 2.70
C VAL A 127 -41.14 17.74 1.66
N THR A 128 -41.32 19.05 1.89
CA THR A 128 -41.99 19.92 0.95
C THR A 128 -41.12 20.04 -0.31
N ARG A 129 -41.62 19.54 -1.43
CA ARG A 129 -41.03 19.73 -2.73
C ARG A 129 -41.68 20.97 -3.36
N TYR A 130 -40.88 21.98 -3.64
CA TYR A 130 -41.35 23.17 -4.37
C TYR A 130 -41.22 22.90 -5.86
N GLU A 131 -42.32 23.07 -6.58
CA GLU A 131 -42.38 23.06 -8.05
C GLU A 131 -42.57 24.48 -8.52
N ILE A 132 -41.59 25.01 -9.25
CA ILE A 132 -41.66 26.36 -9.78
C ILE A 132 -42.42 26.27 -11.09
N GLN A 133 -43.64 26.86 -11.11
CA GLN A 133 -44.40 27.04 -12.34
C GLN A 133 -44.23 28.50 -12.79
N ALA A 134 -43.83 28.66 -14.04
CA ALA A 134 -43.75 29.97 -14.65
C ALA A 134 -45.18 30.43 -15.00
N ASP A 135 -45.65 31.52 -14.38
CA ASP A 135 -46.89 32.17 -14.73
C ASP A 135 -46.77 32.85 -16.12
N GLU A 136 -47.81 32.76 -16.95
CA GLU A 136 -47.82 33.37 -18.29
C GLU A 136 -47.52 34.89 -18.27
N LYS A 137 -47.69 35.53 -17.13
CA LYS A 137 -47.35 36.96 -16.92
C LYS A 137 -45.85 37.24 -16.87
N PHE A 138 -45.01 36.19 -16.67
CA PHE A 138 -43.54 36.33 -16.65
C PHE A 138 -42.90 35.93 -17.98
N VAL A 139 -43.67 35.48 -18.95
CA VAL A 139 -43.16 35.00 -20.26
C VAL A 139 -43.31 36.09 -21.37
N ASN A 140 -43.87 37.26 -21.06
CA ASN A 140 -44.00 38.41 -21.99
C ASN A 140 -42.98 39.50 -21.69
#